data_fef90261a29463dfc7e26c9b34cff6f8
#
_entry.id   fef90261a29463dfc7e26c9b34cff6f8
#
_cell.length_a   1.000
_cell.length_b   1.000
_cell.length_c   1.000
_cell.angle_alpha   90.00
_cell.angle_beta   90.00
_cell.angle_gamma   90.00
#
_symmetry.space_group_name_H-M   'P 1'
#
loop_
_entity.id
_entity.type
_entity.pdbx_description
1 polymer ?
#
loop_
_entity_poly.entity_id
_entity_poly.type
_entity_poly.pdbx_seq_one_letter_code
_entity_poly.pdbx_strand_id
1 'polypeptide(L)'
;MHIAIAGNIGAGKTTLTKLLAKHYKWEAQLEDVVDNPYLDDFYNQMERWSFNLQVYFLNSRFRQVIQIRESGKNIIQDRTIYEDANIFAPNLHAMGLMTNRDFKNYSSLFNLMESTVQPPDLLIYLRSSIPNLVNQIHKRGREYENSISIDYLSRLNERYEAWIHKFQKGRLLIIDVDDLDFVEKSVDLNNIITKIDSEIKTLS
;
A
#
# COMPACT_ATOMS: atom_id res chain seq x y z
N MET A 1 -7.72 -13.50 11.00
CA MET A 1 -8.05 -12.10 10.62
C MET A 1 -6.94 -11.51 9.78
N HIS A 2 -7.28 -10.81 8.72
CA HIS A 2 -6.35 -10.14 7.82
C HIS A 2 -6.64 -8.64 7.79
N ILE A 3 -5.73 -7.84 8.36
CA ILE A 3 -5.76 -6.37 8.30
C ILE A 3 -4.71 -5.91 7.29
N ALA A 4 -5.07 -5.01 6.40
CA ALA A 4 -4.14 -4.44 5.45
C ALA A 4 -4.01 -2.92 5.63
N ILE A 5 -2.81 -2.38 5.42
CA ILE A 5 -2.51 -0.96 5.55
C ILE A 5 -2.18 -0.39 4.18
N ALA A 6 -3.02 0.52 3.71
CA ALA A 6 -2.87 1.24 2.45
C ALA A 6 -2.44 2.69 2.68
N GLY A 7 -1.87 3.30 1.67
CA GLY A 7 -1.46 4.72 1.69
C GLY A 7 -0.31 5.01 0.74
N ASN A 8 -0.10 6.28 0.46
CA ASN A 8 0.89 6.75 -0.49
C ASN A 8 2.34 6.45 -0.02
N ILE A 9 3.31 6.66 -0.90
CA ILE A 9 4.75 6.58 -0.57
C ILE A 9 5.04 7.62 0.52
N GLY A 10 5.69 7.19 1.61
CA GLY A 10 5.96 8.07 2.76
C GLY A 10 4.87 8.13 3.84
N ALA A 11 3.69 7.53 3.66
CA ALA A 11 2.59 7.60 4.64
C ALA A 11 2.81 6.83 5.95
N GLY A 12 3.93 6.10 6.12
CA GLY A 12 4.23 5.39 7.36
C GLY A 12 3.69 3.96 7.46
N LYS A 13 3.17 3.38 6.38
CA LYS A 13 2.58 2.03 6.35
C LYS A 13 3.44 0.95 7.02
N THR A 14 4.67 0.79 6.56
CA THR A 14 5.60 -0.25 7.07
C THR A 14 5.86 -0.11 8.56
N THR A 15 5.99 1.12 9.04
CA THR A 15 6.20 1.41 10.45
C THR A 15 4.97 1.03 11.26
N LEU A 16 3.78 1.47 10.83
CA LEU A 16 2.54 1.13 11.52
C LEU A 16 2.27 -0.37 11.48
N THR A 17 2.51 -1.05 10.35
CA THR A 17 2.40 -2.52 10.24
C THR A 17 3.21 -3.23 11.33
N LYS A 18 4.48 -2.84 11.51
CA LYS A 18 5.36 -3.43 12.54
C LYS A 18 4.87 -3.14 13.96
N LEU A 19 4.43 -1.91 14.23
CA LEU A 19 3.95 -1.51 15.55
C LEU A 19 2.67 -2.26 15.94
N LEU A 20 1.70 -2.36 15.02
CA LEU A 20 0.47 -3.08 15.25
C LEU A 20 0.68 -4.59 15.37
N ALA A 21 1.55 -5.17 14.53
CA ALA A 21 1.90 -6.58 14.62
C ALA A 21 2.51 -6.92 15.98
N LYS A 22 3.40 -6.06 16.49
CA LYS A 22 3.97 -6.19 17.84
C LYS A 22 2.91 -6.07 18.93
N HIS A 23 2.00 -5.08 18.81
CA HIS A 23 0.95 -4.83 19.79
C HIS A 23 -0.02 -6.01 19.90
N TYR A 24 -0.56 -6.48 18.77
CA TYR A 24 -1.51 -7.59 18.73
C TYR A 24 -0.87 -8.97 18.84
N LYS A 25 0.46 -9.08 18.78
CA LYS A 25 1.23 -10.33 18.66
C LYS A 25 0.81 -11.13 17.40
N TRP A 26 0.57 -10.42 16.31
CA TRP A 26 0.25 -10.96 15.00
C TRP A 26 1.46 -10.96 14.09
N GLU A 27 1.39 -11.65 12.96
CA GLU A 27 2.45 -11.64 11.96
C GLU A 27 2.38 -10.37 11.10
N ALA A 28 3.55 -9.80 10.79
CA ALA A 28 3.67 -8.69 9.85
C ALA A 28 4.06 -9.24 8.47
N GLN A 29 3.22 -9.00 7.46
CA GLN A 29 3.56 -9.25 6.06
C GLN A 29 4.02 -7.93 5.43
N LEU A 30 5.33 -7.75 5.28
CA LEU A 30 5.91 -6.52 4.76
C LEU A 30 6.00 -6.55 3.23
N GLU A 31 6.06 -5.35 2.64
CA GLU A 31 6.34 -5.18 1.21
C GLU A 31 7.77 -5.68 0.89
N ASP A 32 7.88 -6.49 -0.16
CA ASP A 32 9.14 -7.05 -0.63
C ASP A 32 9.86 -6.03 -1.54
N VAL A 33 10.52 -5.07 -0.90
CA VAL A 33 11.20 -3.96 -1.59
C VAL A 33 12.71 -4.22 -1.73
N VAL A 34 13.30 -4.93 -0.76
CA VAL A 34 14.76 -5.07 -0.65
C VAL A 34 15.32 -5.92 -1.79
N ASP A 35 14.62 -6.97 -2.18
CA ASP A 35 15.06 -7.90 -3.23
C ASP A 35 14.34 -7.67 -4.57
N ASN A 36 13.74 -6.49 -4.77
CA ASN A 36 13.04 -6.17 -6.01
C ASN A 36 14.05 -5.81 -7.12
N PRO A 37 14.21 -6.67 -8.15
CA PRO A 37 15.24 -6.49 -9.18
C PRO A 37 14.94 -5.35 -10.16
N TYR A 38 13.74 -4.76 -10.11
CA TYR A 38 13.29 -3.73 -11.06
C TYR A 38 13.20 -2.34 -10.44
N LEU A 39 13.31 -2.20 -9.12
CA LEU A 39 12.97 -0.95 -8.46
C LEU A 39 13.93 0.19 -8.81
N ASP A 40 15.23 -0.07 -8.76
CA ASP A 40 16.26 0.92 -9.12
C ASP A 40 16.19 1.27 -10.60
N ASP A 41 16.08 0.26 -11.45
CA ASP A 41 15.93 0.44 -12.92
C ASP A 41 14.68 1.25 -13.25
N PHE A 42 13.57 1.01 -12.55
CA PHE A 42 12.33 1.75 -12.74
C PHE A 42 12.49 3.25 -12.43
N TYR A 43 13.09 3.60 -11.30
CA TYR A 43 13.29 5.02 -10.98
C TYR A 43 14.28 5.71 -11.91
N ASN A 44 15.20 4.97 -12.53
CA ASN A 44 16.12 5.50 -13.55
C ASN A 44 15.46 5.64 -14.92
N GLN A 45 14.59 4.70 -15.32
CA GLN A 45 13.96 4.64 -16.65
C GLN A 45 12.50 4.14 -16.54
N MET A 46 11.61 4.98 -16.01
CA MET A 46 10.22 4.59 -15.71
C MET A 46 9.48 4.01 -16.92
N GLU A 47 9.59 4.62 -18.10
CA GLU A 47 8.92 4.15 -19.32
C GLU A 47 9.33 2.73 -19.69
N ARG A 48 10.62 2.41 -19.57
CA ARG A 48 11.13 1.07 -19.92
C ARG A 48 10.67 0.00 -18.92
N TRP A 49 10.60 0.32 -17.63
CA TRP A 49 10.46 -0.67 -16.57
C TRP A 49 9.10 -0.69 -15.86
N SER A 50 8.19 0.24 -16.20
CA SER A 50 6.88 0.35 -15.55
C SER A 50 6.09 -0.95 -15.58
N PHE A 51 5.97 -1.60 -16.73
CA PHE A 51 5.22 -2.84 -16.86
C PHE A 51 5.87 -3.98 -16.07
N ASN A 52 7.19 -4.13 -16.19
CA ASN A 52 7.94 -5.18 -15.48
C ASN A 52 7.81 -5.06 -13.97
N LEU A 53 7.98 -3.84 -13.44
CA LEU A 53 7.85 -3.56 -12.01
C LEU A 53 6.43 -3.85 -11.51
N GLN A 54 5.40 -3.41 -12.23
CA GLN A 54 4.01 -3.62 -11.83
C GLN A 54 3.63 -5.11 -11.86
N VAL A 55 4.10 -5.88 -12.84
CA VAL A 55 3.89 -7.34 -12.88
C VAL A 55 4.63 -8.03 -11.72
N TYR A 56 5.85 -7.58 -11.40
CA TYR A 56 6.59 -8.11 -10.25
C TYR A 56 5.84 -7.89 -8.93
N PHE A 57 5.38 -6.67 -8.67
CA PHE A 57 4.60 -6.36 -7.47
C PHE A 57 3.29 -7.14 -7.43
N LEU A 58 2.56 -7.21 -8.53
CA LEU A 58 1.32 -7.98 -8.62
C LEU A 58 1.54 -9.45 -8.25
N ASN A 59 2.58 -10.09 -8.81
CA ASN A 59 2.94 -11.46 -8.50
C ASN A 59 3.33 -11.66 -7.03
N SER A 60 4.19 -10.78 -6.50
CA SER A 60 4.64 -10.85 -5.10
C SER A 60 3.45 -10.73 -4.15
N ARG A 61 2.58 -9.72 -4.33
CA ARG A 61 1.40 -9.51 -3.48
C ARG A 61 0.36 -10.62 -3.61
N PHE A 62 0.15 -11.14 -4.80
CA PHE A 62 -0.76 -12.26 -4.99
C PHE A 62 -0.29 -13.50 -4.21
N ARG A 63 1.01 -13.81 -4.27
CA ARG A 63 1.61 -14.87 -3.46
C ARG A 63 1.43 -14.63 -1.97
N GLN A 64 1.65 -13.38 -1.51
CA GLN A 64 1.43 -13.01 -0.11
C GLN A 64 -0.01 -13.24 0.33
N VAL A 65 -1.01 -12.84 -0.47
CA VAL A 65 -2.43 -13.06 -0.14
C VAL A 65 -2.78 -14.54 -0.04
N ILE A 66 -2.23 -15.39 -0.92
CA ILE A 66 -2.40 -16.84 -0.83
C ILE A 66 -1.79 -17.37 0.48
N GLN A 67 -0.56 -16.98 0.79
CA GLN A 67 0.12 -17.38 2.03
C GLN A 67 -0.62 -16.95 3.29
N ILE A 68 -1.15 -15.71 3.31
CA ILE A 68 -1.96 -15.17 4.41
C ILE A 68 -3.16 -16.10 4.67
N ARG A 69 -3.85 -16.50 3.62
CA ARG A 69 -5.03 -17.38 3.72
C ARG A 69 -4.70 -18.79 4.20
N GLU A 70 -3.68 -19.39 3.60
CA GLU A 70 -3.27 -20.75 3.92
C GLU A 70 -2.71 -20.86 5.34
N SER A 71 -2.13 -19.78 5.87
CA SER A 71 -1.57 -19.77 7.23
C SER A 71 -2.60 -19.94 8.33
N GLY A 72 -3.85 -19.51 8.12
CA GLY A 72 -4.90 -19.46 9.15
C GLY A 72 -4.59 -18.51 10.31
N LYS A 73 -3.53 -17.68 10.21
CA LYS A 73 -3.07 -16.80 11.27
C LYS A 73 -3.68 -15.40 11.14
N ASN A 74 -3.55 -14.63 12.22
CA ASN A 74 -3.84 -13.20 12.19
C ASN A 74 -2.63 -12.45 11.65
N ILE A 75 -2.85 -11.64 10.60
CA ILE A 75 -1.76 -10.97 9.86
C ILE A 75 -2.10 -9.52 9.60
N ILE A 76 -1.07 -8.67 9.69
CA ILE A 76 -1.13 -7.27 9.26
C ILE A 76 -0.22 -7.12 8.04
N GLN A 77 -0.82 -6.74 6.92
CA GLN A 77 -0.15 -6.62 5.62
C GLN A 77 0.17 -5.15 5.30
N ASP A 78 1.41 -4.89 4.90
CA ASP A 78 1.85 -3.61 4.34
C ASP A 78 1.56 -3.59 2.84
N ARG A 79 0.56 -2.82 2.42
CA ARG A 79 0.09 -2.65 1.06
C ARG A 79 -0.62 -3.88 0.49
N THR A 80 -1.61 -3.64 -0.34
CA THR A 80 -2.45 -4.66 -0.95
C THR A 80 -2.24 -4.79 -2.46
N ILE A 81 -2.72 -5.88 -3.03
CA ILE A 81 -2.80 -6.08 -4.49
C ILE A 81 -3.71 -5.02 -5.18
N TYR A 82 -4.66 -4.45 -4.44
CA TYR A 82 -5.61 -3.45 -4.97
C TYR A 82 -4.94 -2.12 -5.28
N GLU A 83 -3.92 -1.72 -4.51
CA GLU A 83 -3.20 -0.46 -4.72
C GLU A 83 -2.42 -0.48 -6.03
N ASP A 84 -1.77 -1.60 -6.36
CA ASP A 84 -1.04 -1.73 -7.63
C ASP A 84 -1.97 -1.53 -8.83
N ALA A 85 -3.16 -2.15 -8.78
CA ALA A 85 -4.13 -2.12 -9.89
C ALA A 85 -4.98 -0.85 -9.96
N ASN A 86 -5.26 -0.20 -8.84
CA ASN A 86 -6.14 0.99 -8.81
C ASN A 86 -5.36 2.31 -8.76
N ILE A 87 -4.09 2.28 -8.30
CA ILE A 87 -3.28 3.49 -8.09
C ILE A 87 -2.08 3.51 -9.04
N PHE A 88 -1.14 2.56 -8.87
CA PHE A 88 0.18 2.63 -9.53
C PHE A 88 0.11 2.36 -11.03
N ALA A 89 -0.41 1.23 -11.45
CA ALA A 89 -0.49 0.89 -12.88
C ALA A 89 -1.35 1.88 -13.67
N PRO A 90 -2.55 2.30 -13.21
CA PRO A 90 -3.31 3.35 -13.90
C PRO A 90 -2.60 4.71 -13.92
N ASN A 91 -1.80 5.05 -12.89
CA ASN A 91 -1.02 6.27 -12.88
C ASN A 91 0.06 6.25 -13.95
N LEU A 92 0.83 5.18 -14.02
CA LEU A 92 1.89 5.01 -15.03
C LEU A 92 1.32 5.01 -16.45
N HIS A 93 0.17 4.37 -16.66
CA HIS A 93 -0.54 4.42 -17.93
C HIS A 93 -0.99 5.84 -18.31
N ALA A 94 -1.61 6.58 -17.39
CA ALA A 94 -2.06 7.95 -17.63
C ALA A 94 -0.91 8.94 -17.88
N MET A 95 0.28 8.65 -17.34
CA MET A 95 1.50 9.43 -17.58
C MET A 95 2.19 9.04 -18.91
N GLY A 96 1.67 8.07 -19.66
CA GLY A 96 2.30 7.57 -20.88
C GLY A 96 3.51 6.65 -20.65
N LEU A 97 3.78 6.28 -19.41
CA LEU A 97 4.90 5.42 -19.00
C LEU A 97 4.60 3.92 -19.11
N MET A 98 3.35 3.58 -19.42
CA MET A 98 2.90 2.22 -19.72
C MET A 98 2.00 2.26 -20.96
N THR A 99 2.25 1.40 -21.95
CA THR A 99 1.46 1.40 -23.18
C THR A 99 0.03 0.90 -22.93
N ASN A 100 -0.92 1.27 -23.81
CA ASN A 100 -2.30 0.76 -23.75
C ASN A 100 -2.35 -0.78 -23.78
N ARG A 101 -1.48 -1.42 -24.56
CA ARG A 101 -1.40 -2.87 -24.66
C ARG A 101 -0.95 -3.49 -23.35
N ASP A 102 0.09 -2.96 -22.74
CA ASP A 102 0.66 -3.45 -21.51
C ASP A 102 -0.30 -3.24 -20.33
N PHE A 103 -0.96 -2.06 -20.27
CA PHE A 103 -1.96 -1.78 -19.24
C PHE A 103 -3.18 -2.70 -19.34
N LYS A 104 -3.67 -3.00 -20.56
CA LYS A 104 -4.77 -3.96 -20.75
C LYS A 104 -4.36 -5.37 -20.32
N ASN A 105 -3.16 -5.80 -20.65
CA ASN A 105 -2.63 -7.11 -20.24
C ASN A 105 -2.48 -7.20 -18.72
N TYR A 106 -1.91 -6.17 -18.09
CA TYR A 106 -1.80 -6.07 -16.63
C TYR A 106 -3.19 -6.13 -15.94
N SER A 107 -4.15 -5.35 -16.43
CA SER A 107 -5.50 -5.31 -15.88
C SER A 107 -6.22 -6.65 -16.00
N SER A 108 -6.04 -7.35 -17.14
CA SER A 108 -6.60 -8.69 -17.34
C SER A 108 -6.01 -9.70 -16.35
N LEU A 109 -4.69 -9.65 -16.14
CA LEU A 109 -3.99 -10.51 -15.18
C LEU A 109 -4.47 -10.22 -13.75
N PHE A 110 -4.56 -8.94 -13.35
CA PHE A 110 -5.09 -8.55 -12.05
C PHE A 110 -6.50 -9.08 -11.83
N ASN A 111 -7.42 -8.88 -12.78
CA ASN A 111 -8.81 -9.32 -12.65
C ASN A 111 -8.92 -10.84 -12.46
N LEU A 112 -8.08 -11.61 -13.17
CA LEU A 112 -8.01 -13.06 -12.98
C LEU A 112 -7.54 -13.42 -11.57
N MET A 113 -6.46 -12.80 -11.09
CA MET A 113 -5.92 -13.04 -9.76
C MET A 113 -6.90 -12.59 -8.67
N GLU A 114 -7.51 -11.42 -8.82
CA GLU A 114 -8.49 -10.87 -7.88
C GLU A 114 -9.70 -11.80 -7.70
N SER A 115 -10.17 -12.43 -8.79
CA SER A 115 -11.31 -13.35 -8.73
C SER A 115 -11.07 -14.58 -7.84
N THR A 116 -9.82 -14.88 -7.51
CA THR A 116 -9.42 -16.04 -6.70
C THR A 116 -9.06 -15.70 -5.26
N VAL A 117 -8.99 -14.42 -4.91
CA VAL A 117 -8.62 -13.97 -3.56
C VAL A 117 -9.75 -13.19 -2.90
N GLN A 118 -9.78 -13.19 -1.56
CA GLN A 118 -10.72 -12.38 -0.79
C GLN A 118 -10.02 -11.10 -0.33
N PRO A 119 -10.73 -10.01 -0.17
CA PRO A 119 -10.19 -8.78 0.40
C PRO A 119 -9.80 -8.97 1.87
N PRO A 120 -9.00 -8.05 2.43
CA PRO A 120 -8.75 -8.02 3.87
C PRO A 120 -10.04 -7.79 4.66
N ASP A 121 -10.10 -8.31 5.89
CA ASP A 121 -11.22 -8.08 6.80
C ASP A 121 -11.38 -6.59 7.16
N LEU A 122 -10.24 -5.88 7.25
CA LEU A 122 -10.16 -4.45 7.49
C LEU A 122 -9.06 -3.83 6.63
N LEU A 123 -9.40 -2.81 5.84
CA LEU A 123 -8.44 -1.94 5.18
C LEU A 123 -8.26 -0.66 5.98
N ILE A 124 -7.02 -0.36 6.38
CA ILE A 124 -6.65 0.90 7.03
C ILE A 124 -5.98 1.78 6.00
N TYR A 125 -6.57 2.93 5.68
CA TYR A 125 -5.98 3.90 4.78
C TYR A 125 -5.33 5.03 5.57
N LEU A 126 -4.00 5.19 5.41
CA LEU A 126 -3.24 6.30 5.97
C LEU A 126 -3.31 7.48 4.99
N ARG A 127 -4.16 8.45 5.32
CA ARG A 127 -4.30 9.69 4.55
C ARG A 127 -3.22 10.66 4.99
N SER A 128 -2.51 11.23 4.03
CA SER A 128 -1.45 12.20 4.31
C SER A 128 -1.36 13.26 3.23
N SER A 129 -1.00 14.47 3.62
CA SER A 129 -0.75 15.59 2.70
C SER A 129 0.58 15.42 1.97
N ILE A 130 0.69 16.04 0.79
CA ILE A 130 1.93 16.01 0.00
C ILE A 130 3.14 16.55 0.78
N PRO A 131 3.05 17.68 1.51
CA PRO A 131 4.17 18.15 2.32
C PRO A 131 4.65 17.14 3.35
N ASN A 132 3.73 16.46 4.04
CA ASN A 132 4.09 15.44 5.02
C ASN A 132 4.74 14.23 4.35
N LEU A 133 4.20 13.74 3.23
CA LEU A 133 4.79 12.64 2.46
C LEU A 133 6.22 12.94 2.04
N VAL A 134 6.48 14.13 1.49
CA VAL A 134 7.82 14.57 1.09
C VAL A 134 8.78 14.58 2.30
N ASN A 135 8.36 15.13 3.43
CA ASN A 135 9.15 15.15 4.65
C ASN A 135 9.51 13.72 5.13
N GLN A 136 8.55 12.81 5.11
CA GLN A 136 8.77 11.42 5.53
C GLN A 136 9.68 10.64 4.56
N ILE A 137 9.58 10.90 3.26
CA ILE A 137 10.46 10.32 2.25
C ILE A 137 11.90 10.80 2.48
N HIS A 138 12.11 12.11 2.67
CA HIS A 138 13.44 12.67 2.96
C HIS A 138 14.03 12.13 4.27
N LYS A 139 13.20 12.06 5.34
CA LYS A 139 13.62 11.50 6.64
C LYS A 139 14.05 10.03 6.53
N ARG A 140 13.40 9.26 5.67
CA ARG A 140 13.73 7.84 5.42
C ARG A 140 15.04 7.65 4.64
N GLY A 141 15.38 8.57 3.71
CA GLY A 141 16.67 8.65 3.04
C GLY A 141 17.01 7.50 2.09
N ARG A 142 16.03 6.90 1.41
CA ARG A 142 16.28 5.90 0.37
C ARG A 142 16.74 6.58 -0.92
N GLU A 143 17.92 6.22 -1.44
CA GLU A 143 18.54 6.90 -2.58
C GLU A 143 17.65 6.93 -3.83
N TYR A 144 17.00 5.82 -4.19
CA TYR A 144 16.12 5.75 -5.36
C TYR A 144 14.85 6.61 -5.22
N GLU A 145 14.44 6.97 -4.01
CA GLU A 145 13.28 7.83 -3.77
C GLU A 145 13.57 9.33 -3.99
N ASN A 146 14.85 9.72 -4.08
CA ASN A 146 15.24 11.10 -4.35
C ASN A 146 14.77 11.59 -5.74
N SER A 147 14.49 10.68 -6.67
CA SER A 147 13.96 10.99 -8.00
C SER A 147 12.44 11.14 -8.06
N ILE A 148 11.73 10.88 -6.96
CA ILE A 148 10.27 10.97 -6.91
C ILE A 148 9.85 12.46 -6.96
N SER A 149 9.17 12.85 -8.06
CA SER A 149 8.66 14.21 -8.20
C SER A 149 7.41 14.45 -7.36
N ILE A 150 7.20 15.71 -6.97
CA ILE A 150 5.98 16.15 -6.27
C ILE A 150 4.75 15.89 -7.15
N ASP A 151 4.84 16.10 -8.47
CA ASP A 151 3.73 15.80 -9.40
C ASP A 151 3.35 14.30 -9.35
N TYR A 152 4.34 13.40 -9.33
CA TYR A 152 4.09 11.97 -9.22
C TYR A 152 3.36 11.62 -7.91
N LEU A 153 3.83 12.14 -6.77
CA LEU A 153 3.18 11.92 -5.47
C LEU A 153 1.76 12.49 -5.43
N SER A 154 1.53 13.67 -6.02
CA SER A 154 0.23 14.31 -6.08
C SER A 154 -0.77 13.48 -6.88
N ARG A 155 -0.36 12.99 -8.06
CA ARG A 155 -1.18 12.10 -8.89
C ARG A 155 -1.54 10.79 -8.18
N LEU A 156 -0.59 10.20 -7.46
CA LEU A 156 -0.87 9.03 -6.64
C LEU A 156 -1.88 9.36 -5.54
N ASN A 157 -1.74 10.50 -4.86
CA ASN A 157 -2.63 10.92 -3.78
C ASN A 157 -4.06 11.12 -4.26
N GLU A 158 -4.26 11.80 -5.40
CA GLU A 158 -5.57 11.95 -6.04
C GLU A 158 -6.22 10.59 -6.37
N ARG A 159 -5.42 9.63 -6.84
CA ARG A 159 -5.92 8.28 -7.14
C ARG A 159 -6.28 7.50 -5.88
N TYR A 160 -5.51 7.67 -4.80
CA TYR A 160 -5.85 7.09 -3.50
C TYR A 160 -7.20 7.61 -3.01
N GLU A 161 -7.41 8.94 -3.00
CA GLU A 161 -8.68 9.53 -2.56
C GLU A 161 -9.85 9.03 -3.43
N ALA A 162 -9.68 9.00 -4.75
CA ALA A 162 -10.70 8.50 -5.66
C ALA A 162 -11.02 7.02 -5.47
N TRP A 163 -10.01 6.19 -5.19
CA TRP A 163 -10.18 4.77 -4.93
C TRP A 163 -10.85 4.52 -3.57
N ILE A 164 -10.39 5.18 -2.53
CA ILE A 164 -10.93 5.05 -1.18
C ILE A 164 -12.40 5.49 -1.11
N HIS A 165 -12.76 6.56 -1.81
CA HIS A 165 -14.16 7.02 -1.90
C HIS A 165 -15.09 5.95 -2.52
N LYS A 166 -14.57 5.10 -3.39
CA LYS A 166 -15.32 4.03 -4.08
C LYS A 166 -15.12 2.64 -3.46
N PHE A 167 -14.32 2.54 -2.39
CA PHE A 167 -13.98 1.25 -1.81
C PHE A 167 -15.20 0.56 -1.20
N GLN A 168 -15.52 -0.64 -1.68
CA GLN A 168 -16.68 -1.44 -1.23
C GLN A 168 -16.30 -2.91 -0.95
N LYS A 169 -15.00 -3.23 -0.92
CA LYS A 169 -14.51 -4.61 -0.81
C LYS A 169 -14.25 -5.05 0.65
N GLY A 170 -14.93 -4.44 1.61
CA GLY A 170 -14.76 -4.74 3.02
C GLY A 170 -14.84 -3.50 3.89
N ARG A 171 -14.43 -3.65 5.15
CA ARG A 171 -14.37 -2.51 6.08
C ARG A 171 -13.20 -1.61 5.76
N LEU A 172 -13.44 -0.32 5.93
CA LEU A 172 -12.46 0.73 5.71
C LEU A 172 -12.34 1.62 6.94
N LEU A 173 -11.12 1.79 7.44
CA LEU A 173 -10.77 2.79 8.45
C LEU A 173 -9.82 3.81 7.85
N ILE A 174 -10.20 5.08 7.87
CA ILE A 174 -9.34 6.18 7.40
C ILE A 174 -8.68 6.83 8.61
N ILE A 175 -7.37 7.01 8.55
CA ILE A 175 -6.56 7.66 9.58
C ILE A 175 -5.77 8.79 8.94
N ASP A 176 -6.08 10.03 9.30
CA ASP A 176 -5.28 11.20 8.93
C ASP A 176 -4.01 11.19 9.79
N VAL A 177 -2.83 11.17 9.14
CA VAL A 177 -1.55 10.98 9.83
C VAL A 177 -0.66 12.24 9.87
N ASP A 178 -1.12 13.36 9.34
CA ASP A 178 -0.30 14.56 9.24
C ASP A 178 0.14 15.11 10.60
N ASP A 179 -0.76 15.06 11.59
CA ASP A 179 -0.52 15.55 12.95
C ASP A 179 -0.11 14.43 13.93
N LEU A 180 0.08 13.20 13.44
CA LEU A 180 0.40 12.05 14.28
C LEU A 180 1.87 11.67 14.22
N ASP A 181 2.44 11.43 15.40
CA ASP A 181 3.76 10.81 15.56
C ASP A 181 3.64 9.50 16.35
N PHE A 182 3.10 8.49 15.70
CA PHE A 182 2.88 7.17 16.30
C PHE A 182 4.18 6.37 16.55
N VAL A 183 5.34 6.92 16.19
CA VAL A 183 6.66 6.34 16.48
C VAL A 183 7.16 6.80 17.85
N GLU A 184 7.16 8.12 18.06
CA GLU A 184 7.74 8.71 19.28
C GLU A 184 6.66 8.97 20.36
N LYS A 185 5.39 9.15 19.97
CA LYS A 185 4.29 9.44 20.89
C LYS A 185 3.37 8.24 21.07
N SER A 186 3.49 7.57 22.20
CA SER A 186 2.63 6.43 22.56
C SER A 186 1.15 6.77 22.57
N VAL A 187 0.79 8.02 22.85
CA VAL A 187 -0.63 8.48 22.84
C VAL A 187 -1.20 8.38 21.43
N ASP A 188 -0.45 8.79 20.40
CA ASP A 188 -0.91 8.75 19.02
C ASP A 188 -1.11 7.31 18.54
N LEU A 189 -0.16 6.41 18.88
CA LEU A 189 -0.29 4.99 18.58
C LEU A 189 -1.51 4.37 19.30
N ASN A 190 -1.72 4.69 20.57
CA ASN A 190 -2.86 4.17 21.33
C ASN A 190 -4.22 4.66 20.77
N ASN A 191 -4.28 5.90 20.30
CA ASN A 191 -5.47 6.42 19.61
C ASN A 191 -5.77 5.65 18.32
N ILE A 192 -4.75 5.32 17.53
CA ILE A 192 -4.89 4.47 16.33
C ILE A 192 -5.40 3.08 16.73
N ILE A 193 -4.78 2.45 17.71
CA ILE A 193 -5.17 1.12 18.21
C ILE A 193 -6.62 1.11 18.69
N THR A 194 -7.05 2.13 19.44
CA THR A 194 -8.44 2.24 19.92
C THR A 194 -9.46 2.28 18.78
N LYS A 195 -9.14 3.01 17.69
CA LYS A 195 -10.00 3.04 16.48
C LYS A 195 -10.04 1.65 15.80
N ILE A 196 -8.90 0.99 15.68
CA ILE A 196 -8.81 -0.36 15.09
C ILE A 196 -9.59 -1.37 15.92
N ASP A 197 -9.44 -1.35 17.25
CA ASP A 197 -10.17 -2.24 18.16
C ASP A 197 -11.71 -2.08 18.05
N SER A 198 -12.17 -0.85 17.84
CA SER A 198 -13.58 -0.58 17.60
C SER A 198 -14.08 -1.24 16.32
N GLU A 199 -13.29 -1.21 15.23
CA GLU A 199 -13.62 -1.87 13.99
C GLU A 199 -13.57 -3.40 14.10
N ILE A 200 -12.56 -3.94 14.78
CA ILE A 200 -12.41 -5.39 14.99
C ILE A 200 -13.60 -5.96 15.79
N LYS A 201 -14.03 -5.27 16.84
CA LYS A 201 -15.19 -5.71 17.66
C LYS A 201 -16.48 -5.82 16.86
N THR A 202 -16.62 -5.06 15.79
CA THR A 202 -17.82 -5.12 14.93
C THR A 202 -17.70 -6.20 13.84
N LEU A 203 -16.53 -6.84 13.68
CA LEU A 203 -16.28 -7.98 12.78
C LEU A 203 -16.51 -9.34 13.49
N SER A 204 -16.52 -9.35 14.82
CA SER A 204 -16.75 -10.53 15.67
C SER A 204 -18.24 -10.72 15.92
#